data_ea19570c5a1545b7390da0cde683cbea
#
_entry.id   ea19570c5a1545b7390da0cde683cbea
#
_cell.length_a   1.000
_cell.length_b   1.000
_cell.length_c   1.000
_cell.angle_alpha   90.00
_cell.angle_beta   90.00
_cell.angle_gamma   90.00
#
_symmetry.space_group_name_H-M   'P 1'
#
loop_
_entity.id
_entity.type
_entity.pdbx_description
1 polymer ?
#
loop_
_entity_poly.entity_id
_entity_poly.type
_entity_poly.pdbx_seq_one_letter_code
_entity_poly.pdbx_strand_id
1 'polypeptide(L)'
;MKQPEKRLVFYFYIKDNWLDSITNRIHLNCLQQFSHIFDDVVFVVSVDDISNYDLIRSFEMTILDIGFTPKISFKIVENTYLREAKIFYDLIATKLDEYDGLTFFGHNKGSTNLNIYELEQVSTWITALYYFSLSDMSEVVNSLTEGRELSYGPLLNSINGEDITVTEEGIEPRRKFIEKSRVFLGEYKYFYMGTFFWLNGRCVYDYIKKNHINVPILNDRWYAENFCANLYPMDYAFSYRGRFSKNYLQEGSEIMAMIYHCTTDEELEKYMEFKNNIMSLS
;
A
#
# COMPACT_ATOMS: atom_id res chain seq x y z
N MET A 1 6.05 18.77 21.00
CA MET A 1 5.47 19.07 19.69
C MET A 1 4.11 18.37 19.58
N LYS A 2 3.11 18.98 18.90
CA LYS A 2 1.82 18.30 18.62
C LYS A 2 2.13 17.15 17.65
N GLN A 3 1.56 15.98 17.89
CA GLN A 3 1.69 14.87 16.94
C GLN A 3 1.03 15.26 15.61
N PRO A 4 1.60 14.87 14.47
CA PRO A 4 0.99 15.13 13.17
C PRO A 4 -0.34 14.39 13.04
N GLU A 5 -1.31 15.00 12.39
CA GLU A 5 -2.55 14.33 12.01
C GLU A 5 -2.25 13.19 11.03
N LYS A 6 -3.00 12.10 11.16
CA LYS A 6 -2.83 10.89 10.36
C LYS A 6 -4.10 10.60 9.55
N ARG A 7 -4.00 10.71 8.24
CA ARG A 7 -5.10 10.46 7.32
C ARG A 7 -4.90 9.12 6.61
N LEU A 8 -5.96 8.33 6.52
CA LEU A 8 -6.06 7.18 5.63
C LEU A 8 -6.77 7.60 4.35
N VAL A 9 -6.20 7.28 3.19
CA VAL A 9 -6.89 7.28 1.90
C VAL A 9 -6.89 5.84 1.41
N PHE A 10 -8.05 5.22 1.38
CA PHE A 10 -8.17 3.81 1.03
C PHE A 10 -9.09 3.61 -0.18
N TYR A 11 -8.53 3.09 -1.26
CA TYR A 11 -9.28 2.74 -2.45
C TYR A 11 -9.88 1.34 -2.30
N PHE A 12 -11.19 1.24 -2.44
CA PHE A 12 -11.93 -0.01 -2.32
C PHE A 12 -12.75 -0.24 -3.59
N TYR A 13 -12.34 -1.21 -4.41
CA TYR A 13 -13.14 -1.66 -5.53
C TYR A 13 -14.16 -2.69 -5.06
N ILE A 14 -15.45 -2.42 -5.31
CA ILE A 14 -16.56 -3.30 -4.95
C ILE A 14 -17.40 -3.66 -6.16
N LYS A 15 -17.96 -4.84 -6.13
CA LYS A 15 -18.93 -5.38 -7.08
C LYS A 15 -20.00 -6.16 -6.32
N ASP A 16 -21.00 -6.67 -7.01
CA ASP A 16 -22.02 -7.50 -6.39
C ASP A 16 -21.40 -8.62 -5.54
N ASN A 17 -21.98 -8.86 -4.37
CA ASN A 17 -21.51 -9.84 -3.39
C ASN A 17 -20.05 -9.61 -2.91
N TRP A 18 -19.61 -8.36 -2.85
CA TRP A 18 -18.24 -8.00 -2.45
C TRP A 18 -17.85 -8.52 -1.05
N LEU A 19 -18.81 -8.70 -0.13
CA LEU A 19 -18.57 -9.29 1.19
C LEU A 19 -18.37 -10.81 1.17
N ASP A 20 -18.73 -11.49 0.09
CA ASP A 20 -18.44 -12.92 -0.06
C ASP A 20 -16.96 -13.17 -0.33
N SER A 21 -16.25 -12.14 -0.78
CA SER A 21 -14.80 -12.18 -0.96
C SER A 21 -14.08 -12.21 0.39
N ILE A 22 -13.41 -13.32 0.67
CA ILE A 22 -12.61 -13.47 1.90
C ILE A 22 -11.51 -12.42 2.00
N THR A 23 -10.92 -12.00 0.88
CA THR A 23 -9.90 -10.95 0.84
C THR A 23 -10.47 -9.59 1.25
N ASN A 24 -11.71 -9.27 0.86
CA ASN A 24 -12.37 -8.04 1.30
C ASN A 24 -12.62 -8.07 2.82
N ARG A 25 -13.04 -9.22 3.36
CA ARG A 25 -13.20 -9.38 4.82
C ARG A 25 -11.88 -9.22 5.57
N ILE A 26 -10.78 -9.79 5.05
CA ILE A 26 -9.45 -9.60 5.62
C ILE A 26 -9.07 -8.11 5.65
N HIS A 27 -9.31 -7.38 4.54
CA HIS A 27 -9.07 -5.93 4.50
C HIS A 27 -9.90 -5.18 5.55
N LEU A 28 -11.20 -5.50 5.67
CA LEU A 28 -12.07 -4.85 6.66
C LEU A 28 -11.60 -5.12 8.08
N ASN A 29 -11.24 -6.36 8.42
CA ASN A 29 -10.75 -6.73 9.74
C ASN A 29 -9.42 -6.05 10.07
N CYS A 30 -8.49 -5.98 9.11
CA CYS A 30 -7.25 -5.23 9.28
C CYS A 30 -7.51 -3.73 9.51
N LEU A 31 -8.38 -3.13 8.69
CA LEU A 31 -8.74 -1.72 8.83
C LEU A 31 -9.41 -1.44 10.19
N GLN A 32 -10.32 -2.31 10.65
CA GLN A 32 -10.93 -2.20 11.96
C GLN A 32 -9.88 -2.24 13.08
N GLN A 33 -8.97 -3.20 13.03
CA GLN A 33 -7.90 -3.38 14.03
C GLN A 33 -7.02 -2.12 14.18
N PHE A 34 -6.74 -1.44 13.07
CA PHE A 34 -5.87 -0.27 13.01
C PHE A 34 -6.61 1.06 12.89
N SER A 35 -7.95 1.08 12.93
CA SER A 35 -8.75 2.30 12.75
C SER A 35 -8.37 3.42 13.73
N HIS A 36 -8.05 3.06 14.98
CA HIS A 36 -7.70 3.99 16.05
C HIS A 36 -6.42 4.82 15.80
N ILE A 37 -5.62 4.43 14.80
CA ILE A 37 -4.37 5.14 14.42
C ILE A 37 -4.68 6.45 13.71
N PHE A 38 -5.78 6.49 12.94
CA PHE A 38 -6.10 7.58 12.04
C PHE A 38 -7.00 8.63 12.69
N ASP A 39 -6.79 9.89 12.35
CA ASP A 39 -7.63 11.01 12.73
C ASP A 39 -8.74 11.27 11.69
N ASP A 40 -8.45 10.98 10.40
CA ASP A 40 -9.35 11.15 9.26
C ASP A 40 -9.23 9.96 8.29
N VAL A 41 -10.36 9.46 7.78
CA VAL A 41 -10.42 8.33 6.84
C VAL A 41 -11.25 8.69 5.63
N VAL A 42 -10.66 8.55 4.46
CA VAL A 42 -11.29 8.74 3.15
C VAL A 42 -11.39 7.39 2.46
N PHE A 43 -12.57 6.79 2.43
CA PHE A 43 -12.84 5.63 1.60
C PHE A 43 -13.19 6.08 0.19
N VAL A 44 -12.39 5.66 -0.78
CA VAL A 44 -12.72 5.86 -2.19
C VAL A 44 -13.32 4.57 -2.73
N VAL A 45 -14.63 4.57 -2.88
CA VAL A 45 -15.42 3.42 -3.30
C VAL A 45 -15.53 3.43 -4.82
N SER A 46 -14.89 2.47 -5.45
CA SER A 46 -14.91 2.30 -6.90
C SER A 46 -15.91 1.21 -7.30
N VAL A 47 -16.79 1.54 -8.21
CA VAL A 47 -17.83 0.68 -8.75
C VAL A 47 -17.81 0.73 -10.27
N ASP A 48 -18.29 -0.34 -10.92
CA ASP A 48 -18.39 -0.35 -12.39
C ASP A 48 -19.56 0.52 -12.90
N ASP A 49 -20.59 0.72 -12.06
CA ASP A 49 -21.72 1.60 -12.32
C ASP A 49 -22.04 2.46 -11.09
N ILE A 50 -21.81 3.76 -11.20
CA ILE A 50 -22.10 4.71 -10.12
C ILE A 50 -23.59 4.89 -9.81
N SER A 51 -24.48 4.39 -10.66
CA SER A 51 -25.93 4.37 -10.41
C SER A 51 -26.37 3.18 -9.54
N ASN A 52 -25.48 2.25 -9.23
CA ASN A 52 -25.78 1.13 -8.33
C ASN A 52 -25.77 1.58 -6.85
N TYR A 53 -26.79 2.37 -6.49
CA TYR A 53 -26.90 2.94 -5.14
C TYR A 53 -27.02 1.91 -4.04
N ASP A 54 -27.62 0.76 -4.29
CA ASP A 54 -27.79 -0.31 -3.29
C ASP A 54 -26.43 -0.92 -2.91
N LEU A 55 -25.57 -1.15 -3.89
CA LEU A 55 -24.22 -1.64 -3.67
C LEU A 55 -23.38 -0.63 -2.88
N ILE A 56 -23.43 0.64 -3.28
CA ILE A 56 -22.70 1.73 -2.61
C ILE A 56 -23.16 1.86 -1.16
N ARG A 57 -24.48 1.89 -0.93
CA ARG A 57 -25.06 2.00 0.40
C ARG A 57 -24.74 0.77 1.27
N SER A 58 -24.73 -0.42 0.69
CA SER A 58 -24.31 -1.65 1.40
C SER A 58 -22.88 -1.50 1.94
N PHE A 59 -21.96 -0.97 1.13
CA PHE A 59 -20.58 -0.71 1.56
C PHE A 59 -20.52 0.33 2.68
N GLU A 60 -21.16 1.49 2.49
CA GLU A 60 -21.16 2.58 3.49
C GLU A 60 -21.71 2.08 4.83
N MET A 61 -22.83 1.37 4.83
CA MET A 61 -23.42 0.81 6.04
C MET A 61 -22.48 -0.19 6.71
N THR A 62 -21.85 -1.08 5.95
CA THR A 62 -20.89 -2.04 6.49
C THR A 62 -19.72 -1.34 7.18
N ILE A 63 -19.16 -0.30 6.56
CA ILE A 63 -18.05 0.48 7.16
C ILE A 63 -18.51 1.18 8.45
N LEU A 64 -19.72 1.74 8.47
CA LEU A 64 -20.25 2.40 9.66
C LEU A 64 -20.55 1.39 10.80
N ASP A 65 -21.03 0.20 10.46
CA ASP A 65 -21.33 -0.87 11.43
C ASP A 65 -20.06 -1.48 12.06
N ILE A 66 -18.92 -1.44 11.36
CA ILE A 66 -17.61 -1.88 11.89
C ILE A 66 -17.17 -0.99 13.06
N GLY A 67 -17.69 0.23 13.18
CA GLY A 67 -17.44 1.10 14.32
C GLY A 67 -16.05 1.77 14.29
N PHE A 68 -15.64 2.28 13.15
CA PHE A 68 -14.43 3.11 13.06
C PHE A 68 -14.55 4.33 13.97
N THR A 69 -13.49 4.62 14.72
CA THR A 69 -13.44 5.77 15.63
C THR A 69 -13.11 7.11 14.95
N PRO A 70 -12.32 7.18 13.86
CA PRO A 70 -11.99 8.43 13.20
C PRO A 70 -13.16 9.02 12.42
N LYS A 71 -13.02 10.27 11.98
CA LYS A 71 -13.92 10.88 11.02
C LYS A 71 -13.84 10.14 9.68
N ILE A 72 -14.99 9.69 9.16
CA ILE A 72 -15.08 8.96 7.90
C ILE A 72 -15.73 9.82 6.85
N SER A 73 -15.19 9.77 5.64
CA SER A 73 -15.80 10.31 4.43
C SER A 73 -15.75 9.29 3.29
N PHE A 74 -16.75 9.33 2.42
CA PHE A 74 -16.84 8.46 1.25
C PHE A 74 -16.73 9.30 -0.02
N LYS A 75 -15.96 8.81 -0.98
CA LYS A 75 -15.88 9.34 -2.33
C LYS A 75 -16.21 8.23 -3.31
N ILE A 76 -17.32 8.36 -4.02
CA ILE A 76 -17.75 7.37 -5.00
C ILE A 76 -17.14 7.72 -6.36
N VAL A 77 -16.57 6.73 -7.04
CA VAL A 77 -15.94 6.89 -8.35
C VAL A 77 -16.29 5.72 -9.26
N GLU A 78 -16.36 5.98 -10.54
CA GLU A 78 -16.44 4.93 -11.56
C GLU A 78 -15.08 4.24 -11.70
N ASN A 79 -15.11 2.91 -11.84
CA ASN A 79 -13.91 2.12 -12.06
C ASN A 79 -13.29 2.45 -13.42
N THR A 80 -11.99 2.64 -13.43
CA THR A 80 -11.23 2.90 -14.65
C THR A 80 -10.04 1.93 -14.75
N TYR A 81 -9.43 1.84 -15.93
CA TYR A 81 -8.23 1.01 -16.11
C TYR A 81 -7.04 1.49 -15.25
N LEU A 82 -7.04 2.76 -14.83
CA LEU A 82 -6.02 3.35 -13.96
C LEU A 82 -6.24 3.01 -12.47
N ARG A 83 -7.43 2.54 -12.10
CA ARG A 83 -7.75 2.07 -10.75
C ARG A 83 -7.27 3.00 -9.64
N GLU A 84 -6.58 2.43 -8.64
CA GLU A 84 -6.00 3.13 -7.49
C GLU A 84 -5.00 4.23 -7.86
N ALA A 85 -4.30 4.10 -8.99
CA ALA A 85 -3.35 5.10 -9.46
C ALA A 85 -4.00 6.46 -9.74
N LYS A 86 -5.21 6.46 -10.33
CA LYS A 86 -5.96 7.70 -10.56
C LYS A 86 -6.35 8.37 -9.24
N ILE A 87 -6.77 7.57 -8.27
CA ILE A 87 -7.17 8.09 -6.95
C ILE A 87 -5.98 8.67 -6.21
N PHE A 88 -4.86 7.97 -6.23
CA PHE A 88 -3.63 8.48 -5.66
C PHE A 88 -3.22 9.81 -6.30
N TYR A 89 -3.27 9.89 -7.63
CA TYR A 89 -2.97 11.13 -8.35
C TYR A 89 -3.89 12.28 -7.94
N ASP A 90 -5.21 12.08 -7.98
CA ASP A 90 -6.22 13.11 -7.75
C ASP A 90 -6.27 13.60 -6.29
N LEU A 91 -6.01 12.73 -5.32
CA LEU A 91 -6.19 13.02 -3.90
C LEU A 91 -4.90 13.26 -3.13
N ILE A 92 -3.77 12.81 -3.66
CA ILE A 92 -2.47 12.89 -2.97
C ILE A 92 -1.44 13.60 -3.83
N ALA A 93 -1.08 13.05 -4.99
CA ALA A 93 0.04 13.56 -5.78
C ALA A 93 -0.12 15.02 -6.24
N THR A 94 -1.33 15.44 -6.59
CA THR A 94 -1.64 16.82 -6.99
C THR A 94 -1.95 17.75 -5.82
N LYS A 95 -1.98 17.24 -4.59
CA LYS A 95 -2.44 17.95 -3.37
C LYS A 95 -1.46 17.81 -2.20
N LEU A 96 -0.18 17.65 -2.51
CA LEU A 96 0.87 17.42 -1.51
C LEU A 96 0.95 18.54 -0.45
N ASP A 97 0.61 19.77 -0.82
CA ASP A 97 0.63 20.95 0.06
C ASP A 97 -0.70 21.26 0.74
N GLU A 98 -1.77 20.53 0.42
CA GLU A 98 -3.10 20.77 1.00
C GLU A 98 -3.29 20.09 2.38
N TYR A 99 -2.40 19.15 2.76
CA TYR A 99 -2.51 18.41 4.02
C TYR A 99 -1.19 18.40 4.80
N ASP A 100 -1.23 18.97 5.99
CA ASP A 100 -0.07 19.13 6.88
C ASP A 100 0.20 17.92 7.79
N GLY A 101 -0.41 16.78 7.50
CA GLY A 101 -0.26 15.55 8.26
C GLY A 101 0.45 14.45 7.48
N LEU A 102 0.41 13.25 8.06
CA LEU A 102 0.87 12.04 7.40
C LEU A 102 -0.31 11.37 6.69
N THR A 103 -0.13 11.00 5.43
CA THR A 103 -1.15 10.27 4.67
C THR A 103 -0.70 8.83 4.44
N PHE A 104 -1.51 7.88 4.88
CA PHE A 104 -1.38 6.48 4.50
C PHE A 104 -2.27 6.19 3.31
N PHE A 105 -1.70 5.60 2.27
CA PHE A 105 -2.43 5.16 1.10
C PHE A 105 -2.44 3.64 1.02
N GLY A 106 -3.61 3.08 0.72
CA GLY A 106 -3.79 1.64 0.53
C GLY A 106 -4.98 1.33 -0.38
N HIS A 107 -5.10 0.07 -0.79
CA HIS A 107 -6.23 -0.40 -1.59
C HIS A 107 -6.57 -1.87 -1.31
N ASN A 108 -7.82 -2.30 -1.64
CA ASN A 108 -8.20 -3.69 -1.52
C ASN A 108 -7.59 -4.53 -2.63
N LYS A 109 -6.55 -5.28 -2.27
CA LYS A 109 -5.84 -6.17 -3.17
C LYS A 109 -6.45 -7.57 -3.15
N GLY A 110 -6.43 -8.28 -4.29
CA GLY A 110 -6.86 -9.68 -4.33
C GLY A 110 -8.36 -9.92 -4.35
N SER A 111 -9.16 -8.92 -4.76
CA SER A 111 -10.64 -9.05 -4.83
C SER A 111 -11.17 -10.02 -5.92
N THR A 112 -10.27 -10.73 -6.61
CA THR A 112 -10.62 -11.76 -7.59
C THR A 112 -10.80 -13.13 -6.92
N ASN A 113 -11.56 -14.04 -7.57
CA ASN A 113 -11.70 -15.40 -7.08
C ASN A 113 -10.36 -16.13 -7.09
N LEU A 114 -9.88 -16.51 -5.90
CA LEU A 114 -8.61 -17.17 -5.68
C LEU A 114 -8.84 -18.65 -5.35
N ASN A 115 -7.95 -19.53 -5.80
CA ASN A 115 -7.91 -20.88 -5.27
C ASN A 115 -7.32 -20.88 -3.84
N ILE A 116 -7.38 -22.01 -3.12
CA ILE A 116 -6.97 -22.08 -1.71
C ILE A 116 -5.49 -21.73 -1.47
N TYR A 117 -4.62 -22.06 -2.40
CA TYR A 117 -3.18 -21.74 -2.30
C TYR A 117 -2.93 -20.26 -2.53
N GLU A 118 -3.57 -19.68 -3.56
CA GLU A 118 -3.51 -18.24 -3.82
C GLU A 118 -4.09 -17.45 -2.66
N LEU A 119 -5.15 -17.95 -2.02
CA LEU A 119 -5.77 -17.31 -0.87
C LEU A 119 -4.81 -17.22 0.33
N GLU A 120 -4.09 -18.29 0.64
CA GLU A 120 -3.10 -18.28 1.73
C GLU A 120 -1.99 -17.26 1.46
N GLN A 121 -1.48 -17.23 0.24
CA GLN A 121 -0.46 -16.29 -0.18
C GLN A 121 -0.93 -14.85 -0.13
N VAL A 122 -2.11 -14.58 -0.69
CA VAL A 122 -2.70 -13.24 -0.73
C VAL A 122 -3.08 -12.76 0.67
N SER A 123 -3.61 -13.63 1.53
CA SER A 123 -3.92 -13.28 2.91
C SER A 123 -2.67 -12.94 3.71
N THR A 124 -1.59 -13.70 3.54
CA THR A 124 -0.29 -13.39 4.12
C THR A 124 0.23 -12.04 3.65
N TRP A 125 0.11 -11.76 2.36
CA TRP A 125 0.52 -10.50 1.80
C TRP A 125 -0.30 -9.32 2.35
N ILE A 126 -1.64 -9.43 2.34
CA ILE A 126 -2.51 -8.37 2.86
C ILE A 126 -2.18 -8.10 4.33
N THR A 127 -2.16 -9.13 5.18
CA THR A 127 -1.89 -8.96 6.61
C THR A 127 -0.50 -8.39 6.88
N ALA A 128 0.52 -8.77 6.11
CA ALA A 128 1.86 -8.20 6.21
C ALA A 128 1.90 -6.72 5.83
N LEU A 129 1.20 -6.32 4.74
CA LEU A 129 1.11 -4.92 4.33
C LEU A 129 0.53 -4.04 5.45
N TYR A 130 -0.52 -4.48 6.13
CA TYR A 130 -1.09 -3.74 7.26
C TYR A 130 -0.17 -3.77 8.48
N TYR A 131 0.28 -4.95 8.89
CA TYR A 131 1.06 -5.11 10.12
C TYR A 131 2.33 -4.25 10.07
N PHE A 132 3.14 -4.41 9.02
CA PHE A 132 4.42 -3.70 8.91
C PHE A 132 4.28 -2.22 8.54
N SER A 133 3.11 -1.77 8.10
CA SER A 133 2.84 -0.34 7.90
C SER A 133 2.32 0.36 9.14
N LEU A 134 1.66 -0.36 10.07
CA LEU A 134 0.80 0.24 11.09
C LEU A 134 1.13 -0.20 12.52
N SER A 135 1.92 -1.25 12.74
CA SER A 135 2.20 -1.77 14.08
C SER A 135 3.16 -0.89 14.89
N ASP A 136 4.06 -0.16 14.25
CA ASP A 136 5.00 0.76 14.92
C ASP A 136 4.83 2.20 14.43
N MET A 137 3.79 2.85 14.94
CA MET A 137 3.50 4.25 14.60
C MET A 137 4.52 5.24 15.16
N SER A 138 5.27 4.88 16.19
CA SER A 138 6.32 5.75 16.71
C SER A 138 7.48 5.85 15.73
N GLU A 139 7.88 4.75 15.11
CA GLU A 139 8.89 4.73 14.07
C GLU A 139 8.42 5.50 12.83
N VAL A 140 7.20 5.24 12.34
CA VAL A 140 6.61 5.95 11.20
C VAL A 140 6.62 7.46 11.41
N VAL A 141 6.11 7.92 12.56
CA VAL A 141 6.05 9.35 12.87
C VAL A 141 7.44 9.96 12.96
N ASN A 142 8.36 9.33 13.69
CA ASN A 142 9.71 9.84 13.86
C ASN A 142 10.45 9.94 12.51
N SER A 143 10.40 8.89 11.69
CA SER A 143 11.03 8.87 10.36
C SER A 143 10.53 9.99 9.47
N LEU A 144 9.21 10.18 9.40
CA LEU A 144 8.59 11.13 8.47
C LEU A 144 8.54 12.57 8.98
N THR A 145 8.64 12.82 10.28
CA THR A 145 8.59 14.19 10.85
C THR A 145 9.96 14.78 11.11
N GLU A 146 11.00 13.98 11.31
CA GLU A 146 12.37 14.48 11.45
C GLU A 146 12.97 14.94 10.10
N GLY A 147 12.27 14.75 9.00
CA GLY A 147 12.65 15.22 7.66
C GLY A 147 13.79 14.44 7.02
N ARG A 148 14.10 13.25 7.55
CA ARG A 148 15.09 12.35 6.96
C ARG A 148 14.51 11.57 5.81
N GLU A 149 13.31 11.04 6.01
CA GLU A 149 12.57 10.27 5.02
C GLU A 149 11.32 11.04 4.58
N LEU A 150 10.91 10.81 3.34
CA LEU A 150 9.74 11.44 2.73
C LEU A 150 8.58 10.47 2.63
N SER A 151 8.87 9.17 2.63
CA SER A 151 7.89 8.09 2.60
C SER A 151 8.34 6.90 3.45
N TYR A 152 7.37 6.13 3.92
CA TYR A 152 7.56 4.93 4.74
C TYR A 152 6.58 3.85 4.31
N GLY A 153 7.04 2.64 4.07
CA GLY A 153 6.17 1.52 3.75
C GLY A 153 6.83 0.17 3.92
N PRO A 154 6.05 -0.89 3.99
CA PRO A 154 6.58 -2.24 3.99
C PRO A 154 7.04 -2.62 2.59
N LEU A 155 7.90 -3.61 2.50
CA LEU A 155 8.26 -4.26 1.25
C LEU A 155 8.75 -3.27 0.18
N LEU A 156 9.64 -2.34 0.56
CA LEU A 156 10.37 -1.50 -0.38
C LEU A 156 11.30 -2.39 -1.21
N ASN A 157 11.10 -2.40 -2.51
CA ASN A 157 11.89 -3.21 -3.43
C ASN A 157 12.72 -2.31 -4.35
N SER A 158 13.98 -2.68 -4.56
CA SER A 158 14.86 -2.02 -5.53
C SER A 158 15.36 -3.02 -6.56
N ILE A 159 15.46 -2.61 -7.81
CA ILE A 159 16.06 -3.41 -8.87
C ILE A 159 17.43 -2.83 -9.18
N ASN A 160 18.47 -3.40 -8.59
CA ASN A 160 19.82 -3.16 -9.03
C ASN A 160 20.12 -4.10 -10.21
N GLY A 161 20.54 -3.55 -11.35
CA GLY A 161 20.79 -4.32 -12.56
C GLY A 161 21.94 -5.34 -12.46
N GLU A 162 22.68 -5.36 -11.36
CA GLU A 162 23.85 -6.22 -11.13
C GLU A 162 23.52 -7.48 -10.30
N ASP A 163 22.38 -7.54 -9.64
CA ASP A 163 22.01 -8.66 -8.73
C ASP A 163 21.25 -9.81 -9.41
N ILE A 164 21.21 -9.82 -10.74
CA ILE A 164 20.54 -10.91 -11.49
C ILE A 164 21.54 -12.05 -11.75
N THR A 165 21.89 -12.79 -10.71
CA THR A 165 22.45 -14.13 -10.89
C THR A 165 21.30 -15.11 -11.11
N VAL A 166 21.09 -15.49 -12.34
CA VAL A 166 19.98 -16.35 -12.74
C VAL A 166 20.52 -17.74 -13.06
N THR A 167 19.90 -18.78 -12.51
CA THR A 167 20.08 -20.15 -12.99
C THR A 167 19.27 -20.34 -14.29
N GLU A 168 19.79 -21.12 -15.24
CA GLU A 168 19.25 -21.23 -16.61
C GLU A 168 17.77 -21.63 -16.71
N GLU A 169 17.22 -22.28 -15.68
CA GLU A 169 15.82 -22.76 -15.67
C GLU A 169 14.77 -21.69 -15.31
N GLY A 170 15.16 -20.57 -14.73
CA GLY A 170 14.26 -19.52 -14.25
C GLY A 170 14.28 -18.19 -15.04
N ILE A 171 15.00 -18.14 -16.17
CA ILE A 171 15.34 -16.88 -16.85
C ILE A 171 14.16 -16.23 -17.59
N GLU A 172 13.33 -16.99 -18.28
CA GLU A 172 12.31 -16.46 -19.19
C GLU A 172 11.16 -15.73 -18.49
N PRO A 173 10.52 -16.25 -17.44
CA PRO A 173 9.46 -15.51 -16.72
C PRO A 173 10.00 -14.28 -15.99
N ARG A 174 11.22 -14.38 -15.42
CA ARG A 174 11.90 -13.28 -14.73
C ARG A 174 12.31 -12.16 -15.69
N ARG A 175 12.88 -12.52 -16.84
CA ARG A 175 13.28 -11.56 -17.86
C ARG A 175 12.09 -10.75 -18.35
N LYS A 176 10.95 -11.38 -18.60
CA LYS A 176 9.70 -10.71 -18.99
C LYS A 176 9.15 -9.82 -17.87
N PHE A 177 9.26 -10.24 -16.62
CA PHE A 177 8.84 -9.41 -15.47
C PHE A 177 9.78 -8.21 -15.30
N ILE A 178 11.10 -8.42 -15.34
CA ILE A 178 12.09 -7.35 -15.23
C ILE A 178 11.99 -6.36 -16.40
N GLU A 179 11.82 -6.84 -17.61
CA GLU A 179 11.62 -5.99 -18.80
C GLU A 179 10.31 -5.21 -18.65
N LYS A 180 9.25 -5.85 -18.19
CA LYS A 180 7.96 -5.21 -17.91
C LYS A 180 8.03 -4.23 -16.74
N SER A 181 8.76 -4.57 -15.68
CA SER A 181 8.99 -3.71 -14.53
C SER A 181 9.91 -2.52 -14.84
N ARG A 182 10.87 -2.68 -15.73
CA ARG A 182 11.72 -1.56 -16.20
C ARG A 182 10.91 -0.46 -16.87
N VAL A 183 9.81 -0.79 -17.51
CA VAL A 183 8.88 0.19 -18.10
C VAL A 183 8.12 0.95 -17.00
N PHE A 184 7.93 0.35 -15.84
CA PHE A 184 7.12 0.88 -14.74
C PHE A 184 7.92 1.40 -13.55
N LEU A 185 9.25 1.12 -13.51
CA LEU A 185 10.11 1.64 -12.45
C LEU A 185 10.38 3.12 -12.69
N GLY A 186 10.19 3.92 -11.66
CA GLY A 186 10.61 5.31 -11.66
C GLY A 186 12.11 5.47 -11.91
N GLU A 187 12.56 6.72 -12.08
CA GLU A 187 13.96 7.08 -12.37
C GLU A 187 14.95 6.42 -11.40
N TYR A 188 14.57 6.32 -10.11
CA TYR A 188 15.41 5.76 -9.04
C TYR A 188 15.23 4.26 -8.80
N LYS A 189 14.45 3.58 -9.64
CA LYS A 189 14.34 2.11 -9.72
C LYS A 189 13.99 1.41 -8.41
N TYR A 190 13.07 1.97 -7.63
CA TYR A 190 12.47 1.30 -6.49
C TYR A 190 10.95 1.48 -6.49
N PHE A 191 10.24 0.73 -5.66
CA PHE A 191 8.79 0.84 -5.49
C PHE A 191 8.34 0.21 -4.19
N TYR A 192 7.18 0.65 -3.68
CA TYR A 192 6.49 0.00 -2.59
C TYR A 192 5.54 -1.07 -3.12
N MET A 193 5.80 -2.33 -2.78
CA MET A 193 4.95 -3.43 -3.22
C MET A 193 3.53 -3.27 -2.66
N GLY A 194 2.53 -3.36 -3.53
CA GLY A 194 1.13 -3.36 -3.15
C GLY A 194 0.53 -2.01 -2.85
N THR A 195 1.23 -0.93 -3.09
CA THR A 195 0.72 0.45 -2.94
C THR A 195 0.27 0.77 -1.49
N PHE A 196 0.97 0.22 -0.49
CA PHE A 196 0.73 0.49 0.93
C PHE A 196 1.92 1.27 1.47
N PHE A 197 1.74 2.57 1.70
CA PHE A 197 2.81 3.40 2.27
C PHE A 197 2.27 4.70 2.87
N TRP A 198 3.06 5.22 3.79
CA TRP A 198 2.91 6.54 4.37
C TRP A 198 3.66 7.58 3.55
N LEU A 199 3.12 8.78 3.50
CA LEU A 199 3.72 9.93 2.85
C LEU A 199 3.57 11.17 3.75
N ASN A 200 4.66 11.92 3.92
CA ASN A 200 4.59 13.28 4.43
C ASN A 200 4.44 14.23 3.22
N GLY A 201 3.21 14.57 2.86
CA GLY A 201 2.92 15.36 1.67
C GLY A 201 3.64 16.70 1.66
N ARG A 202 3.68 17.42 2.77
CA ARG A 202 4.38 18.71 2.91
C ARG A 202 5.88 18.56 2.68
N CYS A 203 6.54 17.57 3.30
CA CYS A 203 7.97 17.35 3.10
C CYS A 203 8.29 16.96 1.65
N VAL A 204 7.46 16.15 1.00
CA VAL A 204 7.61 15.83 -0.42
C VAL A 204 7.43 17.08 -1.29
N TYR A 205 6.43 17.89 -1.02
CA TYR A 205 6.20 19.16 -1.74
C TYR A 205 7.41 20.09 -1.63
N ASP A 206 7.93 20.29 -0.42
CA ASP A 206 9.10 21.14 -0.19
C ASP A 206 10.35 20.59 -0.90
N TYR A 207 10.52 19.25 -0.89
CA TYR A 207 11.60 18.58 -1.60
C TYR A 207 11.54 18.83 -3.12
N ILE A 208 10.39 18.63 -3.76
CA ILE A 208 10.25 18.85 -5.21
C ILE A 208 10.39 20.31 -5.59
N LYS A 209 9.92 21.25 -4.76
CA LYS A 209 10.13 22.68 -4.96
C LYS A 209 11.60 23.06 -4.88
N LYS A 210 12.30 22.62 -3.85
CA LYS A 210 13.71 22.86 -3.64
C LYS A 210 14.59 22.34 -4.78
N ASN A 211 14.25 21.18 -5.32
CA ASN A 211 15.02 20.51 -6.37
C ASN A 211 14.49 20.77 -7.78
N HIS A 212 13.48 21.62 -7.95
CA HIS A 212 12.86 21.96 -9.24
C HIS A 212 12.33 20.75 -10.01
N ILE A 213 11.80 19.76 -9.28
CA ILE A 213 11.22 18.54 -9.84
C ILE A 213 9.73 18.79 -10.12
N ASN A 214 9.24 18.29 -11.25
CA ASN A 214 7.81 18.29 -11.53
C ASN A 214 7.15 17.04 -11.00
N VAL A 215 5.92 17.18 -10.47
CA VAL A 215 5.10 15.99 -10.14
C VAL A 215 4.89 15.17 -11.41
N PRO A 216 5.20 13.87 -11.41
CA PRO A 216 5.04 13.02 -12.58
C PRO A 216 3.57 13.04 -13.06
N ILE A 217 3.38 12.99 -14.37
CA ILE A 217 2.04 12.91 -14.96
C ILE A 217 1.55 11.47 -14.87
N LEU A 218 0.30 11.31 -14.46
CA LEU A 218 -0.36 10.00 -14.44
C LEU A 218 -0.41 9.40 -15.85
N ASN A 219 0.27 8.28 -16.05
CA ASN A 219 0.41 7.63 -17.35
C ASN A 219 0.02 6.15 -17.34
N ASP A 220 0.04 5.49 -16.19
CA ASP A 220 -0.25 4.07 -16.05
C ASP A 220 -0.84 3.70 -14.69
N ARG A 221 -1.30 2.45 -14.56
CA ARG A 221 -1.90 1.92 -13.33
C ARG A 221 -0.90 1.67 -12.19
N TRP A 222 0.40 1.68 -12.46
CA TRP A 222 1.45 1.46 -11.46
C TRP A 222 1.98 2.78 -10.88
N TYR A 223 1.40 3.90 -11.30
CA TYR A 223 1.82 5.24 -10.91
C TYR A 223 1.96 5.39 -9.38
N ALA A 224 1.02 4.88 -8.60
CA ALA A 224 1.06 5.00 -7.15
C ALA A 224 2.23 4.22 -6.53
N GLU A 225 2.54 3.02 -7.05
CA GLU A 225 3.68 2.21 -6.58
C GLU A 225 5.03 2.88 -6.89
N ASN A 226 5.11 3.59 -8.01
CA ASN A 226 6.35 4.19 -8.53
C ASN A 226 6.49 5.68 -8.21
N PHE A 227 5.48 6.31 -7.62
CA PHE A 227 5.43 7.75 -7.43
C PHE A 227 6.68 8.29 -6.72
N CYS A 228 7.03 7.69 -5.58
CA CYS A 228 8.20 8.10 -4.81
C CYS A 228 9.49 7.96 -5.61
N ALA A 229 9.64 6.86 -6.37
CA ALA A 229 10.82 6.60 -7.19
C ALA A 229 10.96 7.51 -8.41
N ASN A 230 9.94 8.27 -8.75
CA ASN A 230 10.02 9.31 -9.78
C ASN A 230 10.42 10.68 -9.21
N LEU A 231 10.42 10.83 -7.88
CA LEU A 231 10.66 12.11 -7.23
C LEU A 231 12.00 12.20 -6.50
N TYR A 232 12.42 11.12 -5.85
CA TYR A 232 13.61 11.15 -5.01
C TYR A 232 14.33 9.79 -4.93
N PRO A 233 15.65 9.82 -4.64
CA PRO A 233 16.45 8.62 -4.41
C PRO A 233 15.90 7.78 -3.25
N MET A 234 16.19 6.48 -3.29
CA MET A 234 15.77 5.52 -2.27
C MET A 234 16.24 5.87 -0.84
N ASP A 235 17.25 6.73 -0.70
CA ASP A 235 17.76 7.19 0.60
C ASP A 235 16.72 8.01 1.39
N TYR A 236 15.72 8.57 0.70
CA TYR A 236 14.58 9.28 1.31
C TYR A 236 13.34 8.40 1.47
N ALA A 237 13.43 7.13 1.10
CA ALA A 237 12.36 6.15 1.23
C ALA A 237 12.72 5.15 2.32
N PHE A 238 11.92 5.08 3.36
CA PHE A 238 12.13 4.14 4.46
C PHE A 238 11.31 2.87 4.26
N SER A 239 11.90 1.75 4.57
CA SER A 239 11.20 0.47 4.66
C SER A 239 11.37 -0.13 6.03
N TYR A 240 10.27 -0.62 6.58
CA TYR A 240 10.33 -1.39 7.80
C TYR A 240 11.37 -2.50 7.66
N ARG A 241 12.38 -2.47 8.55
CA ARG A 241 13.48 -3.41 8.67
C ARG A 241 14.31 -3.72 7.44
N GLY A 242 14.49 -2.75 6.59
CA GLY A 242 15.53 -2.81 5.58
C GLY A 242 15.06 -2.87 4.15
N ARG A 243 16.02 -2.63 3.30
CA ARG A 243 15.87 -2.57 1.86
C ARG A 243 16.00 -3.99 1.31
N PHE A 244 14.99 -4.46 0.64
CA PHE A 244 15.09 -5.73 -0.09
C PHE A 244 15.86 -5.48 -1.39
N SER A 245 17.15 -5.78 -1.39
CA SER A 245 18.00 -5.65 -2.56
C SER A 245 18.13 -6.94 -3.38
N LYS A 246 17.47 -8.03 -2.99
CA LYS A 246 17.64 -9.34 -3.66
C LYS A 246 16.33 -9.92 -4.20
N ASN A 247 16.32 -10.18 -5.46
CA ASN A 247 15.68 -11.26 -6.26
C ASN A 247 14.52 -12.09 -5.68
N TYR A 248 13.67 -11.55 -4.82
CA TYR A 248 12.54 -12.25 -4.22
C TYR A 248 11.25 -12.06 -5.03
N LEU A 249 11.30 -12.32 -6.33
CA LEU A 249 10.14 -12.22 -7.22
C LEU A 249 9.65 -13.58 -7.71
N GLN A 250 9.72 -14.59 -6.87
CA GLN A 250 9.12 -15.88 -7.16
C GLN A 250 7.99 -16.14 -6.18
N GLU A 251 6.75 -16.11 -6.72
CA GLU A 251 5.50 -16.69 -6.17
C GLU A 251 5.39 -16.78 -4.64
N GLY A 252 4.26 -16.49 -4.08
CA GLY A 252 3.81 -16.43 -2.68
C GLY A 252 4.64 -17.00 -1.52
N SER A 253 5.46 -18.02 -1.74
CA SER A 253 6.47 -18.49 -0.77
C SER A 253 7.50 -17.41 -0.41
N GLU A 254 7.65 -16.39 -1.24
CA GLU A 254 8.63 -15.33 -1.08
C GLU A 254 8.22 -14.27 -0.07
N ILE A 255 6.94 -13.98 0.05
CA ILE A 255 6.47 -13.01 1.06
C ILE A 255 6.77 -13.53 2.45
N MET A 256 6.55 -14.83 2.69
CA MET A 256 6.93 -15.46 3.96
C MET A 256 8.44 -15.47 4.15
N ALA A 257 9.22 -15.77 3.11
CA ALA A 257 10.68 -15.71 3.18
C ALA A 257 11.17 -14.29 3.47
N MET A 258 10.56 -13.26 2.87
CA MET A 258 10.87 -11.87 3.18
C MET A 258 10.55 -11.53 4.64
N ILE A 259 9.40 -11.93 5.14
CA ILE A 259 9.00 -11.72 6.53
C ILE A 259 10.02 -12.42 7.46
N TYR A 260 10.36 -13.69 7.22
CA TYR A 260 11.35 -14.42 8.02
C TYR A 260 12.76 -13.79 8.01
N HIS A 261 13.20 -13.23 6.89
CA HIS A 261 14.51 -12.61 6.79
C HIS A 261 14.62 -11.21 7.37
N CYS A 262 13.48 -10.54 7.58
CA CYS A 262 13.45 -9.12 7.94
C CYS A 262 12.90 -8.87 9.33
N THR A 263 12.39 -9.89 10.00
CA THR A 263 11.85 -9.81 11.36
C THR A 263 12.71 -10.60 12.34
N THR A 264 12.75 -10.15 13.59
CA THR A 264 13.21 -10.98 14.70
C THR A 264 12.19 -12.07 15.02
N ASP A 265 12.59 -13.12 15.72
CA ASP A 265 11.67 -14.18 16.15
C ASP A 265 10.46 -13.61 16.92
N GLU A 266 10.71 -12.64 17.82
CA GLU A 266 9.65 -11.97 18.60
C GLU A 266 8.64 -11.24 17.75
N GLU A 267 9.10 -10.56 16.71
CA GLU A 267 8.20 -9.85 15.79
C GLU A 267 7.46 -10.77 14.87
N LEU A 268 8.12 -11.85 14.44
CA LEU A 268 7.47 -12.89 13.67
C LEU A 268 6.34 -13.52 14.47
N GLU A 269 6.56 -13.82 15.75
CA GLU A 269 5.51 -14.33 16.64
C GLU A 269 4.32 -13.35 16.71
N LYS A 270 4.58 -12.08 16.95
CA LYS A 270 3.54 -11.03 17.00
C LYS A 270 2.79 -10.90 15.67
N TYR A 271 3.51 -10.93 14.55
CA TYR A 271 2.87 -10.92 13.24
C TYR A 271 2.00 -12.15 13.01
N MET A 272 2.48 -13.33 13.36
CA MET A 272 1.71 -14.58 13.19
C MET A 272 0.47 -14.60 14.08
N GLU A 273 0.55 -14.08 15.30
CA GLU A 273 -0.61 -13.89 16.18
C GLU A 273 -1.63 -12.93 15.56
N PHE A 274 -1.17 -11.78 15.07
CA PHE A 274 -2.02 -10.82 14.34
C PHE A 274 -2.70 -11.48 13.13
N LYS A 275 -1.92 -12.15 12.26
CA LYS A 275 -2.45 -12.84 11.08
C LYS A 275 -3.52 -13.85 11.45
N ASN A 276 -3.25 -14.71 12.43
CA ASN A 276 -4.19 -15.74 12.89
C ASN A 276 -5.48 -15.13 13.44
N ASN A 277 -5.38 -14.05 14.19
CA ASN A 277 -6.55 -13.30 14.70
C ASN A 277 -7.39 -12.76 13.53
N ILE A 278 -6.78 -12.06 12.58
CA ILE A 278 -7.49 -11.52 11.40
C ILE A 278 -8.17 -12.64 10.62
N MET A 279 -7.47 -13.76 10.37
CA MET A 279 -8.02 -14.88 9.62
C MET A 279 -9.18 -15.58 10.33
N SER A 280 -9.18 -15.63 11.67
CA SER A 280 -10.28 -16.21 12.44
C SER A 280 -11.58 -15.38 12.39
N LEU A 281 -11.47 -14.08 12.07
CA LEU A 281 -12.61 -13.16 11.90
C LEU A 281 -13.09 -13.09 10.45
N SER A 282 -12.35 -13.62 9.49
CA SER A 282 -12.63 -13.51 8.05
C SER A 282 -13.29 -14.75 7.49
#